data_35de61bcb878fcda2be37ffb61fd962b
#
_entry.id   35de61bcb878fcda2be37ffb61fd962b
#
_cell.length_a   1.000
_cell.length_b   1.000
_cell.length_c   1.000
_cell.angle_alpha   90.00
_cell.angle_beta   90.00
_cell.angle_gamma   90.00
#
_symmetry.space_group_name_H-M   'P 1'
#
loop_
_entity.id
_entity.type
_entity.pdbx_description
1 polymer ?
#
loop_
_entity_poly.entity_id
_entity_poly.type
_entity_poly.pdbx_seq_one_letter_code
_entity_poly.pdbx_strand_id
1 'polypeptide(L)'
;MKKTTLTAVLAAVLAAGAAPAVAQDAALKAAVKADYDANLGALFDHFHRNPELSGLEVQTAARMAQELRALGYEVATGVGGTGVVAVLRNGPGPTVMIRADMDGLPVEEKSGLANASTARQVDTDGVEKPVMHACGHDVHITALVGTARQMQARKANWSGTLVLVAQPAEERIFGARAMVQDGLYSRFPKPDYALAFHVSSDTPTGRIGVPLGITSSSSDSVDIAVHGVATHGASPHLGVDPILVASHIVVALQSLRSRETSPLEGAVVTVGAIKGGIKHNIISDRVDMQLTVRSDSPEVRAKLLDGIDRISANTARALGVPEDKLPTVVRSPLENTPPTINDAETAARVREALTAGLGDGVLIDNPRTGMGAEDFAEFVTPELGVKGVYFRVGGTPADQVKGAPGHHSGLFRITPEPAVTLGVEGSVLAAEALMPKR
;
A
#
# COMPACT_ATOMS: atom_id res chain seq x y z
N MET A 1 4.20 -69.40 54.17
CA MET A 1 5.56 -68.78 54.24
C MET A 1 5.96 -68.31 52.85
N LYS A 2 6.60 -67.14 52.81
CA LYS A 2 7.19 -66.41 51.70
C LYS A 2 6.25 -65.44 50.95
N LYS A 3 6.16 -64.23 51.50
CA LYS A 3 5.82 -63.00 50.80
C LYS A 3 6.99 -62.70 49.87
N THR A 4 6.71 -62.33 48.63
CA THR A 4 7.70 -61.69 47.75
C THR A 4 7.10 -60.43 47.15
N THR A 5 7.69 -59.39 47.51
CA THR A 5 7.59 -58.00 47.12
C THR A 5 7.56 -57.81 45.60
N LEU A 6 6.61 -57.01 45.13
CA LEU A 6 6.63 -56.40 43.82
C LEU A 6 6.39 -54.91 44.03
N THR A 7 7.51 -54.19 44.18
CA THR A 7 7.50 -52.73 44.28
C THR A 7 8.54 -52.21 43.27
N ALA A 8 8.21 -51.15 42.62
CA ALA A 8 9.09 -50.31 41.78
C ALA A 8 9.25 -50.69 40.31
N VAL A 9 8.28 -50.27 39.47
CA VAL A 9 8.54 -49.69 38.13
C VAL A 9 7.34 -48.80 37.78
N LEU A 10 7.30 -47.59 38.24
CA LEU A 10 6.40 -46.55 37.70
C LEU A 10 6.90 -45.14 38.13
N ALA A 11 8.03 -44.74 37.60
CA ALA A 11 8.52 -43.34 37.78
C ALA A 11 9.60 -43.02 36.76
N ALA A 12 9.27 -42.99 35.46
CA ALA A 12 10.17 -42.45 34.46
C ALA A 12 9.48 -42.29 33.09
N VAL A 13 8.34 -41.62 33.00
CA VAL A 13 7.83 -41.11 31.70
C VAL A 13 6.96 -39.88 32.01
N LEU A 14 7.55 -38.76 32.36
CA LEU A 14 6.91 -37.42 32.34
C LEU A 14 8.00 -36.36 32.28
N ALA A 15 8.86 -36.48 31.28
CA ALA A 15 9.76 -35.38 30.88
C ALA A 15 9.89 -35.42 29.36
N ALA A 16 8.75 -35.32 28.67
CA ALA A 16 8.73 -35.17 27.22
C ALA A 16 8.03 -33.88 26.88
N GLY A 17 8.80 -32.91 26.47
CA GLY A 17 8.32 -31.90 25.53
C GLY A 17 7.75 -30.61 26.10
N ALA A 18 8.49 -29.87 26.91
CA ALA A 18 8.47 -28.42 26.71
C ALA A 18 9.27 -28.19 25.43
N ALA A 19 8.59 -27.93 24.31
CA ALA A 19 9.26 -27.35 23.13
C ALA A 19 10.05 -26.13 23.64
N PRO A 20 11.32 -25.94 23.23
CA PRO A 20 12.04 -24.75 23.64
C PRO A 20 11.20 -23.56 23.20
N ALA A 21 10.82 -22.69 24.15
CA ALA A 21 10.31 -21.37 23.83
C ALA A 21 11.32 -20.79 22.85
N VAL A 22 10.90 -20.49 21.62
CA VAL A 22 11.79 -19.93 20.61
C VAL A 22 12.28 -18.63 21.20
N ALA A 23 13.59 -18.56 21.48
CA ALA A 23 14.18 -17.36 22.06
C ALA A 23 14.00 -16.21 21.07
N GLN A 24 13.36 -15.14 21.51
CA GLN A 24 13.25 -13.90 20.73
C GLN A 24 14.65 -13.50 20.21
N ASP A 25 14.73 -12.95 19.00
CA ASP A 25 16.01 -12.46 18.46
C ASP A 25 16.42 -11.16 19.18
N ALA A 26 16.83 -11.31 20.44
CA ALA A 26 17.26 -10.20 21.28
C ALA A 26 18.49 -9.47 20.70
N ALA A 27 19.32 -10.17 19.93
CA ALA A 27 20.47 -9.58 19.27
C ALA A 27 20.05 -8.64 18.13
N LEU A 28 19.06 -9.05 17.30
CA LEU A 28 18.49 -8.18 16.28
C LEU A 28 17.87 -6.93 16.92
N LYS A 29 17.02 -7.11 17.92
CA LYS A 29 16.36 -6.01 18.62
C LYS A 29 17.37 -5.01 19.21
N ALA A 30 18.42 -5.49 19.87
CA ALA A 30 19.46 -4.62 20.41
C ALA A 30 20.25 -3.89 19.31
N ALA A 31 20.57 -4.58 18.19
CA ALA A 31 21.28 -3.98 17.07
C ALA A 31 20.44 -2.91 16.36
N VAL A 32 19.15 -3.16 16.15
CA VAL A 32 18.22 -2.20 15.53
C VAL A 32 18.03 -0.98 16.42
N LYS A 33 17.87 -1.17 17.74
CA LYS A 33 17.76 -0.05 18.68
C LYS A 33 19.04 0.81 18.69
N ALA A 34 20.21 0.18 18.73
CA ALA A 34 21.47 0.91 18.67
C ALA A 34 21.65 1.68 17.36
N ASP A 35 21.23 1.10 16.22
CA ASP A 35 21.26 1.78 14.93
C ASP A 35 20.25 2.94 14.86
N TYR A 36 19.08 2.77 15.47
CA TYR A 36 18.11 3.87 15.59
C TYR A 36 18.71 5.06 16.32
N ASP A 37 19.32 4.81 17.49
CA ASP A 37 19.89 5.87 18.32
C ASP A 37 21.07 6.58 17.64
N ALA A 38 21.89 5.81 16.91
CA ALA A 38 23.09 6.34 16.27
C ALA A 38 22.83 6.99 14.89
N ASN A 39 21.84 6.50 14.14
CA ASN A 39 21.68 6.81 12.71
C ASN A 39 20.25 7.04 12.28
N LEU A 40 19.35 6.04 12.51
CA LEU A 40 18.03 6.02 11.86
C LEU A 40 17.09 7.11 12.40
N GLY A 41 17.22 7.49 13.68
CA GLY A 41 16.44 8.58 14.25
C GLY A 41 16.72 9.92 13.57
N ALA A 42 17.99 10.22 13.29
CA ALA A 42 18.37 11.42 12.54
C ALA A 42 17.98 11.34 11.06
N LEU A 43 18.02 10.14 10.47
CA LEU A 43 17.58 9.92 9.09
C LEU A 43 16.07 10.10 8.94
N PHE A 44 15.28 9.56 9.89
CA PHE A 44 13.84 9.80 9.97
C PHE A 44 13.53 11.29 10.06
N ASP A 45 14.18 12.02 10.98
CA ASP A 45 13.96 13.46 11.15
C ASP A 45 14.29 14.25 9.86
N HIS A 46 15.32 13.80 9.13
CA HIS A 46 15.66 14.38 7.83
C HIS A 46 14.54 14.19 6.80
N PHE A 47 14.01 12.97 6.63
CA PHE A 47 12.92 12.72 5.67
C PHE A 47 11.63 13.41 6.08
N HIS A 48 11.29 13.37 7.37
CA HIS A 48 10.09 14.00 7.91
C HIS A 48 10.04 15.52 7.64
N ARG A 49 11.19 16.19 7.77
CA ARG A 49 11.30 17.64 7.51
C ARG A 49 11.37 18.00 6.03
N ASN A 50 11.73 17.07 5.16
CA ASN A 50 11.99 17.33 3.75
C ASN A 50 11.20 16.40 2.83
N PRO A 51 9.86 16.29 2.99
CA PRO A 51 9.04 15.48 2.11
C PRO A 51 8.96 16.11 0.72
N GLU A 52 8.84 15.24 -0.29
CA GLU A 52 8.66 15.63 -1.69
C GLU A 52 7.40 14.99 -2.27
N LEU A 53 6.72 15.70 -3.18
CA LEU A 53 5.47 15.24 -3.81
C LEU A 53 5.72 14.06 -4.77
N SER A 54 4.66 13.26 -4.99
CA SER A 54 4.63 12.12 -5.91
C SER A 54 5.18 12.44 -7.30
N GLY A 55 6.19 11.68 -7.72
CA GLY A 55 6.89 11.85 -9.01
C GLY A 55 7.94 12.97 -9.01
N LEU A 56 8.13 13.65 -7.89
CA LEU A 56 9.07 14.77 -7.73
C LEU A 56 10.07 14.53 -6.58
N GLU A 57 10.27 13.28 -6.15
CA GLU A 57 11.06 12.84 -4.99
C GLU A 57 12.58 12.81 -5.31
N VAL A 58 13.11 13.89 -5.88
CA VAL A 58 14.49 13.93 -6.40
C VAL A 58 15.53 13.86 -5.29
N GLN A 59 15.35 14.64 -4.22
CA GLN A 59 16.30 14.67 -3.10
C GLN A 59 16.16 13.44 -2.21
N THR A 60 14.94 12.97 -1.99
CA THR A 60 14.63 11.75 -1.28
C THR A 60 15.29 10.55 -1.95
N ALA A 61 15.12 10.40 -3.27
CA ALA A 61 15.76 9.34 -4.06
C ALA A 61 17.29 9.43 -4.02
N ALA A 62 17.85 10.64 -4.11
CA ALA A 62 19.30 10.85 -4.03
C ALA A 62 19.84 10.44 -2.66
N ARG A 63 19.14 10.79 -1.57
CA ARG A 63 19.52 10.39 -0.21
C ARG A 63 19.39 8.88 -0.02
N MET A 64 18.31 8.24 -0.47
CA MET A 64 18.17 6.79 -0.42
C MET A 64 19.30 6.08 -1.17
N ALA A 65 19.63 6.54 -2.38
CA ALA A 65 20.72 5.97 -3.15
C ALA A 65 22.08 6.14 -2.46
N GLN A 66 22.32 7.26 -1.79
CA GLN A 66 23.54 7.50 -1.01
C GLN A 66 23.67 6.51 0.16
N GLU A 67 22.60 6.35 0.97
CA GLU A 67 22.60 5.44 2.11
C GLU A 67 22.85 3.98 1.66
N LEU A 68 22.18 3.52 0.60
CA LEU A 68 22.32 2.15 0.13
C LEU A 68 23.68 1.87 -0.53
N ARG A 69 24.27 2.84 -1.26
CA ARG A 69 25.63 2.72 -1.79
C ARG A 69 26.68 2.63 -0.69
N ALA A 70 26.53 3.42 0.38
CA ALA A 70 27.45 3.39 1.52
C ALA A 70 27.48 2.02 2.21
N LEU A 71 26.43 1.22 2.09
CA LEU A 71 26.31 -0.15 2.60
C LEU A 71 26.84 -1.22 1.62
N GLY A 72 27.34 -0.82 0.45
CA GLY A 72 27.91 -1.73 -0.54
C GLY A 72 26.87 -2.45 -1.43
N TYR A 73 25.64 -1.90 -1.53
CA TYR A 73 24.65 -2.38 -2.51
C TYR A 73 24.98 -1.89 -3.93
N GLU A 74 24.64 -2.68 -4.94
CA GLU A 74 24.62 -2.23 -6.33
C GLU A 74 23.36 -1.37 -6.54
N VAL A 75 23.52 -0.05 -6.74
CA VAL A 75 22.38 0.91 -6.73
C VAL A 75 22.18 1.55 -8.08
N ALA A 76 20.97 1.43 -8.62
CA ALA A 76 20.46 2.16 -9.77
C ALA A 76 19.39 3.19 -9.31
N THR A 77 19.37 4.32 -9.98
CA THR A 77 18.41 5.43 -9.77
C THR A 77 17.67 5.72 -11.08
N GLY A 78 16.55 6.43 -10.97
CA GLY A 78 15.76 6.82 -12.15
C GLY A 78 14.92 5.67 -12.72
N VAL A 79 14.58 4.66 -11.91
CA VAL A 79 13.76 3.54 -12.33
C VAL A 79 12.28 3.91 -12.16
N GLY A 80 11.55 4.01 -13.28
CA GLY A 80 10.16 4.44 -13.26
C GLY A 80 9.97 5.91 -12.83
N GLY A 81 10.94 6.77 -13.12
CA GLY A 81 10.97 8.18 -12.68
C GLY A 81 12.05 8.42 -11.64
N THR A 82 11.70 8.70 -10.40
CA THR A 82 12.65 8.95 -9.29
C THR A 82 13.02 7.67 -8.51
N GLY A 83 12.48 6.51 -8.86
CA GLY A 83 12.67 5.25 -8.14
C GLY A 83 14.13 4.81 -8.02
N VAL A 84 14.44 4.14 -6.90
CA VAL A 84 15.76 3.60 -6.57
C VAL A 84 15.67 2.11 -6.37
N VAL A 85 16.59 1.37 -7.00
CA VAL A 85 16.73 -0.09 -6.84
C VAL A 85 18.12 -0.41 -6.35
N ALA A 86 18.23 -1.21 -5.30
CA ALA A 86 19.51 -1.64 -4.75
C ALA A 86 19.54 -3.17 -4.61
N VAL A 87 20.64 -3.78 -5.03
CA VAL A 87 20.81 -5.24 -5.06
C VAL A 87 21.98 -5.67 -4.19
N LEU A 88 21.76 -6.67 -3.36
CA LEU A 88 22.77 -7.33 -2.56
C LEU A 88 22.71 -8.83 -2.79
N ARG A 89 23.81 -9.43 -3.26
CA ARG A 89 23.93 -10.88 -3.47
C ARG A 89 24.68 -11.52 -2.30
N ASN A 90 24.14 -12.64 -1.81
CA ASN A 90 24.71 -13.41 -0.71
C ASN A 90 24.61 -14.91 -0.95
N GLY A 91 25.20 -15.39 -2.05
CA GLY A 91 25.21 -16.81 -2.42
C GLY A 91 23.94 -17.26 -3.17
N PRO A 92 23.83 -18.57 -3.43
CA PRO A 92 22.67 -19.14 -4.11
C PRO A 92 21.44 -19.16 -3.19
N GLY A 93 20.26 -18.93 -3.76
CA GLY A 93 19.03 -18.94 -3.00
C GLY A 93 17.92 -18.13 -3.68
N PRO A 94 16.78 -17.96 -3.01
CA PRO A 94 15.68 -17.15 -3.52
C PRO A 94 16.07 -15.67 -3.67
N THR A 95 15.32 -14.98 -4.52
CA THR A 95 15.35 -13.52 -4.60
C THR A 95 14.18 -12.95 -3.83
N VAL A 96 14.46 -12.08 -2.86
CA VAL A 96 13.45 -11.35 -2.08
C VAL A 96 13.57 -9.88 -2.38
N MET A 97 12.45 -9.26 -2.71
CA MET A 97 12.33 -7.81 -2.83
C MET A 97 11.70 -7.24 -1.56
N ILE A 98 12.22 -6.12 -1.07
CA ILE A 98 11.57 -5.31 -0.01
C ILE A 98 11.36 -3.91 -0.57
N ARG A 99 10.11 -3.44 -0.50
CA ARG A 99 9.71 -2.13 -1.01
C ARG A 99 9.39 -1.17 0.13
N ALA A 100 9.77 0.07 -0.06
CA ALA A 100 9.23 1.23 0.65
C ALA A 100 8.85 2.31 -0.36
N ASP A 101 7.69 2.91 -0.19
CA ASP A 101 7.27 4.13 -0.87
C ASP A 101 7.98 5.35 -0.26
N MET A 102 8.13 6.45 -1.02
CA MET A 102 8.95 7.58 -0.56
C MET A 102 8.33 8.97 -0.78
N ASP A 103 7.13 9.03 -1.35
CA ASP A 103 6.48 10.30 -1.66
C ASP A 103 5.71 10.89 -0.48
N GLY A 104 5.52 12.21 -0.52
CA GLY A 104 4.69 12.98 0.40
C GLY A 104 3.43 13.50 -0.28
N LEU A 105 2.52 13.99 0.54
CA LEU A 105 1.21 14.52 0.13
C LEU A 105 1.18 16.05 0.13
N PRO A 106 0.34 16.68 -0.73
CA PRO A 106 0.15 18.14 -0.75
C PRO A 106 -0.71 18.62 0.43
N VAL A 107 -0.27 18.32 1.65
CA VAL A 107 -0.96 18.60 2.91
C VAL A 107 -0.09 19.48 3.79
N GLU A 108 -0.67 20.51 4.41
CA GLU A 108 0.01 21.33 5.41
C GLU A 108 0.05 20.59 6.74
N GLU A 109 1.23 20.41 7.28
CA GLU A 109 1.38 19.74 8.58
C GLU A 109 0.93 20.60 9.73
N LYS A 110 0.05 20.06 10.55
CA LYS A 110 -0.53 20.66 11.77
C LYS A 110 -0.45 19.68 12.96
N SER A 111 0.51 18.76 12.91
CA SER A 111 0.73 17.74 13.93
C SER A 111 1.11 18.30 15.30
N GLY A 112 1.68 19.51 15.33
CA GLY A 112 2.23 20.13 16.55
C GLY A 112 3.58 19.56 16.97
N LEU A 113 4.22 18.72 16.14
CA LEU A 113 5.54 18.16 16.40
C LEU A 113 6.64 19.24 16.23
N ALA A 114 7.69 19.16 17.01
CA ALA A 114 8.83 20.08 16.93
C ALA A 114 9.61 19.97 15.60
N ASN A 115 9.50 18.83 14.92
CA ASN A 115 10.10 18.54 13.62
C ASN A 115 9.08 18.60 12.46
N ALA A 116 7.90 19.18 12.68
CA ALA A 116 6.88 19.33 11.65
C ALA A 116 7.45 19.91 10.35
N SER A 117 7.02 19.36 9.22
CA SER A 117 7.42 19.83 7.90
C SER A 117 6.91 21.24 7.63
N THR A 118 7.80 22.09 7.13
CA THR A 118 7.46 23.38 6.54
C THR A 118 7.78 23.40 5.03
N ALA A 119 8.07 22.23 4.47
CA ALA A 119 8.44 22.10 3.07
C ALA A 119 7.31 22.54 2.14
N ARG A 120 7.70 23.18 1.05
CA ARG A 120 6.81 23.57 -0.05
C ARG A 120 7.46 23.16 -1.37
N GLN A 121 6.64 22.67 -2.28
CA GLN A 121 7.10 22.25 -3.60
C GLN A 121 6.08 22.64 -4.67
N VAL A 122 6.54 22.98 -5.86
CA VAL A 122 5.67 23.22 -7.02
C VAL A 122 5.29 21.86 -7.60
N ASP A 123 3.98 21.63 -7.69
CA ASP A 123 3.44 20.38 -8.26
C ASP A 123 3.54 20.35 -9.79
N THR A 124 3.09 19.26 -10.39
CA THR A 124 3.09 19.09 -11.86
C THR A 124 2.18 20.06 -12.60
N ASP A 125 1.26 20.70 -11.91
CA ASP A 125 0.34 21.71 -12.47
C ASP A 125 0.91 23.15 -12.33
N GLY A 126 2.13 23.28 -11.81
CA GLY A 126 2.81 24.55 -11.60
C GLY A 126 2.32 25.31 -10.36
N VAL A 127 1.63 24.64 -9.44
CA VAL A 127 1.08 25.24 -8.22
C VAL A 127 1.95 24.87 -7.01
N GLU A 128 2.37 25.88 -6.24
CA GLU A 128 3.10 25.63 -5.00
C GLU A 128 2.18 25.05 -3.93
N LYS A 129 2.57 23.90 -3.35
CA LYS A 129 1.85 23.18 -2.30
C LYS A 129 2.72 23.03 -1.05
N PRO A 130 2.13 23.03 0.14
CA PRO A 130 2.79 22.47 1.32
C PRO A 130 2.97 20.97 1.14
N VAL A 131 4.00 20.39 1.74
CA VAL A 131 4.26 18.95 1.63
C VAL A 131 4.45 18.33 3.00
N MET A 132 3.83 17.17 3.23
CA MET A 132 3.90 16.41 4.48
C MET A 132 3.93 14.91 4.19
N HIS A 133 4.70 14.14 4.97
CA HIS A 133 4.53 12.69 5.03
C HIS A 133 3.28 12.31 5.85
N ALA A 134 2.10 12.68 5.32
CA ALA A 134 0.82 12.43 5.99
C ALA A 134 0.34 10.97 5.89
N CYS A 135 1.15 10.10 5.30
CA CYS A 135 0.93 8.65 5.22
C CYS A 135 2.04 7.83 5.91
N GLY A 136 3.13 8.47 6.34
CA GLY A 136 4.20 7.83 7.11
C GLY A 136 5.27 7.15 6.25
N HIS A 137 5.44 7.56 4.99
CA HIS A 137 6.45 7.01 4.09
C HIS A 137 7.88 7.32 4.55
N ASP A 138 8.10 8.36 5.34
CA ASP A 138 9.34 8.62 6.07
C ASP A 138 9.75 7.48 7.01
N VAL A 139 8.79 6.81 7.66
CA VAL A 139 9.03 5.57 8.43
C VAL A 139 9.47 4.44 7.51
N HIS A 140 8.79 4.28 6.37
CA HIS A 140 9.02 3.17 5.44
C HIS A 140 10.43 3.23 4.85
N ILE A 141 10.84 4.38 4.29
CA ILE A 141 12.19 4.54 3.71
C ILE A 141 13.29 4.50 4.77
N THR A 142 13.03 5.04 5.97
CA THR A 142 13.99 4.95 7.09
C THR A 142 14.18 3.49 7.50
N ALA A 143 13.10 2.73 7.64
CA ALA A 143 13.16 1.31 7.96
C ALA A 143 13.79 0.48 6.83
N LEU A 144 13.62 0.87 5.55
CA LEU A 144 14.30 0.22 4.43
C LEU A 144 15.82 0.34 4.56
N VAL A 145 16.35 1.51 4.94
CA VAL A 145 17.77 1.72 5.20
C VAL A 145 18.24 0.89 6.40
N GLY A 146 17.47 0.87 7.50
CA GLY A 146 17.75 0.04 8.67
C GLY A 146 17.77 -1.45 8.30
N THR A 147 16.81 -1.91 7.51
CA THR A 147 16.77 -3.28 6.98
C THR A 147 18.01 -3.58 6.14
N ALA A 148 18.43 -2.67 5.27
CA ALA A 148 19.64 -2.82 4.47
C ALA A 148 20.88 -3.00 5.34
N ARG A 149 21.02 -2.22 6.42
CA ARG A 149 22.14 -2.30 7.39
C ARG A 149 22.15 -3.65 8.09
N GLN A 150 20.99 -4.10 8.59
CA GLN A 150 20.89 -5.38 9.29
C GLN A 150 21.13 -6.57 8.35
N MET A 151 20.55 -6.59 7.15
CA MET A 151 20.76 -7.67 6.18
C MET A 151 22.23 -7.76 5.73
N GLN A 152 22.95 -6.64 5.60
CA GLN A 152 24.38 -6.62 5.33
C GLN A 152 25.20 -7.18 6.51
N ALA A 153 24.87 -6.78 7.73
CA ALA A 153 25.55 -7.25 8.94
C ALA A 153 25.28 -8.75 9.22
N ARG A 154 24.11 -9.23 8.86
CA ARG A 154 23.60 -10.59 9.15
C ARG A 154 23.74 -11.57 7.98
N LYS A 155 24.65 -11.33 7.04
CA LYS A 155 24.90 -12.24 5.89
C LYS A 155 25.15 -13.71 6.28
N ALA A 156 25.56 -13.96 7.50
CA ALA A 156 25.71 -15.31 8.02
C ALA A 156 24.39 -16.06 8.19
N ASN A 157 23.25 -15.37 8.27
CA ASN A 157 21.95 -15.96 8.58
C ASN A 157 21.10 -16.29 7.33
N TRP A 158 21.42 -15.73 6.17
CA TRP A 158 20.60 -15.89 4.97
C TRP A 158 21.44 -16.17 3.73
N SER A 159 20.82 -16.67 2.67
CA SER A 159 21.46 -16.92 1.38
C SER A 159 20.46 -16.65 0.24
N GLY A 160 20.89 -15.93 -0.80
CA GLY A 160 20.07 -15.53 -1.92
C GLY A 160 20.40 -14.13 -2.43
N THR A 161 19.42 -13.48 -3.04
CA THR A 161 19.53 -12.11 -3.54
C THR A 161 18.47 -11.23 -2.88
N LEU A 162 18.92 -10.13 -2.28
CA LEU A 162 18.03 -9.10 -1.75
C LEU A 162 17.95 -7.93 -2.75
N VAL A 163 16.72 -7.54 -3.10
CA VAL A 163 16.41 -6.38 -3.94
C VAL A 163 15.65 -5.39 -3.07
N LEU A 164 16.19 -4.19 -2.86
CA LEU A 164 15.52 -3.12 -2.14
C LEU A 164 14.99 -2.09 -3.15
N VAL A 165 13.77 -1.68 -2.96
CA VAL A 165 13.06 -0.74 -3.84
C VAL A 165 12.58 0.45 -3.01
N ALA A 166 13.09 1.66 -3.31
CA ALA A 166 12.46 2.89 -2.89
C ALA A 166 11.57 3.37 -4.04
N GLN A 167 10.27 3.25 -3.85
CA GLN A 167 9.26 3.47 -4.88
C GLN A 167 8.75 4.91 -4.84
N PRO A 168 8.64 5.62 -5.99
CA PRO A 168 8.00 6.92 -6.10
C PRO A 168 6.48 6.80 -6.22
N ALA A 169 5.79 7.91 -6.04
CA ALA A 169 4.43 8.19 -6.50
C ALA A 169 3.37 7.12 -6.14
N GLU A 170 3.45 6.60 -4.91
CA GLU A 170 2.43 5.68 -4.38
C GLU A 170 1.08 6.39 -4.22
N GLU A 171 1.07 7.61 -3.69
CA GLU A 171 -0.13 8.40 -3.42
C GLU A 171 -0.92 8.79 -4.68
N ARG A 172 -0.31 8.61 -5.85
CA ARG A 172 -0.96 8.75 -7.16
C ARG A 172 -1.22 7.41 -7.85
N ILE A 173 -0.95 6.28 -7.17
CA ILE A 173 -1.28 4.92 -7.62
C ILE A 173 -0.65 4.56 -8.98
N PHE A 174 0.53 5.09 -9.29
CA PHE A 174 1.19 4.77 -10.57
C PHE A 174 2.67 4.43 -10.46
N GLY A 175 3.33 4.72 -9.35
CA GLY A 175 4.79 4.60 -9.23
C GLY A 175 5.29 3.17 -9.38
N ALA A 176 4.63 2.20 -8.75
CA ALA A 176 4.98 0.79 -8.89
C ALA A 176 4.86 0.30 -10.33
N ARG A 177 3.76 0.65 -11.01
CA ARG A 177 3.57 0.33 -12.43
C ARG A 177 4.64 0.97 -13.30
N ALA A 178 4.98 2.25 -13.07
CA ALA A 178 6.03 2.93 -13.80
C ALA A 178 7.38 2.21 -13.65
N MET A 179 7.73 1.73 -12.46
CA MET A 179 8.94 0.95 -12.24
C MET A 179 8.92 -0.39 -12.98
N VAL A 180 7.79 -1.11 -12.96
CA VAL A 180 7.64 -2.39 -13.70
C VAL A 180 7.76 -2.16 -15.20
N GLN A 181 7.10 -1.12 -15.73
CA GLN A 181 7.16 -0.75 -17.16
C GLN A 181 8.54 -0.28 -17.61
N ASP A 182 9.31 0.39 -16.73
CA ASP A 182 10.71 0.75 -16.98
C ASP A 182 11.67 -0.45 -16.88
N GLY A 183 11.13 -1.65 -16.71
CA GLY A 183 11.90 -2.89 -16.75
C GLY A 183 12.47 -3.34 -15.41
N LEU A 184 11.84 -3.03 -14.29
CA LEU A 184 12.29 -3.49 -12.97
C LEU A 184 12.65 -4.98 -12.97
N TYR A 185 11.80 -5.83 -13.56
CA TYR A 185 12.00 -7.28 -13.57
C TYR A 185 12.79 -7.82 -14.76
N SER A 186 13.22 -6.98 -15.69
CA SER A 186 14.10 -7.35 -16.81
C SER A 186 15.53 -6.83 -16.63
N ARG A 187 15.70 -5.72 -15.91
CA ARG A 187 17.01 -5.08 -15.65
C ARG A 187 17.63 -5.56 -14.35
N PHE A 188 16.81 -5.98 -13.39
CA PHE A 188 17.23 -6.42 -12.04
C PHE A 188 16.75 -7.85 -11.76
N PRO A 189 17.30 -8.54 -10.76
CA PRO A 189 16.85 -9.87 -10.39
C PRO A 189 15.37 -9.88 -10.07
N LYS A 190 14.58 -10.62 -10.85
CA LYS A 190 13.15 -10.78 -10.60
C LYS A 190 12.93 -11.54 -9.30
N PRO A 191 12.13 -11.02 -8.35
CA PRO A 191 11.94 -11.66 -7.06
C PRO A 191 11.02 -12.89 -7.15
N ASP A 192 11.30 -13.88 -6.30
CA ASP A 192 10.38 -14.96 -5.95
C ASP A 192 9.33 -14.46 -4.96
N TYR A 193 9.75 -13.57 -4.06
CA TYR A 193 8.92 -12.98 -3.00
C TYR A 193 9.10 -11.47 -2.96
N ALA A 194 8.00 -10.75 -2.75
CA ALA A 194 8.01 -9.31 -2.51
C ALA A 194 7.36 -8.99 -1.17
N LEU A 195 8.05 -8.16 -0.38
CA LEU A 195 7.62 -7.70 0.93
C LEU A 195 7.45 -6.19 0.93
N ALA A 196 6.43 -5.69 1.61
CA ALA A 196 6.31 -4.30 2.01
C ALA A 196 5.56 -4.20 3.33
N PHE A 197 5.77 -3.10 4.06
CA PHE A 197 4.92 -2.79 5.19
C PHE A 197 4.42 -1.34 5.11
N HIS A 198 3.34 -1.09 5.82
CA HIS A 198 2.83 0.25 6.03
C HIS A 198 2.69 0.55 7.53
N VAL A 199 3.19 1.69 7.98
CA VAL A 199 2.92 2.15 9.33
C VAL A 199 1.45 2.55 9.46
N SER A 200 0.82 2.24 10.58
CA SER A 200 -0.61 2.49 10.76
C SER A 200 -0.87 3.26 12.05
N SER A 201 -1.57 4.40 11.93
CA SER A 201 -1.95 5.22 13.10
C SER A 201 -3.07 4.59 13.93
N ASP A 202 -3.81 3.64 13.39
CA ASP A 202 -4.87 2.90 14.07
C ASP A 202 -4.42 1.57 14.70
N THR A 203 -3.12 1.29 14.64
CA THR A 203 -2.52 0.08 15.20
C THR A 203 -1.54 0.43 16.33
N PRO A 204 -1.61 -0.26 17.48
CA PRO A 204 -0.70 0.01 18.60
C PRO A 204 0.75 -0.25 18.26
N THR A 205 1.68 0.62 18.74
CA THR A 205 3.13 0.36 18.70
C THR A 205 3.45 -1.02 19.31
N GLY A 206 4.45 -1.70 18.75
CA GLY A 206 4.82 -3.06 19.15
C GLY A 206 3.92 -4.15 18.57
N ARG A 207 2.99 -3.83 17.66
CA ARG A 207 2.11 -4.78 17.00
C ARG A 207 2.29 -4.76 15.48
N ILE A 208 2.15 -5.95 14.88
CA ILE A 208 2.18 -6.16 13.43
C ILE A 208 0.92 -6.91 12.99
N GLY A 209 0.26 -6.41 11.98
CA GLY A 209 -0.87 -7.09 11.32
C GLY A 209 -0.42 -7.70 9.99
N VAL A 210 -0.52 -9.02 9.84
CA VAL A 210 -0.21 -9.74 8.59
C VAL A 210 -1.45 -10.50 8.12
N PRO A 211 -2.30 -9.90 7.29
CA PRO A 211 -3.45 -10.61 6.70
C PRO A 211 -3.00 -11.78 5.82
N LEU A 212 -3.76 -12.88 5.83
CA LEU A 212 -3.51 -14.05 4.96
C LEU A 212 -4.12 -13.91 3.55
N GLY A 213 -4.73 -12.80 3.24
CA GLY A 213 -5.42 -12.52 1.98
C GLY A 213 -5.43 -11.04 1.66
N ILE A 214 -6.62 -10.51 1.38
CA ILE A 214 -6.80 -9.11 0.97
C ILE A 214 -6.25 -8.11 2.00
N THR A 215 -5.41 -7.18 1.55
CA THR A 215 -4.82 -6.10 2.36
C THR A 215 -5.30 -4.73 1.94
N SER A 216 -5.45 -4.49 0.63
CA SER A 216 -5.94 -3.22 0.09
C SER A 216 -6.83 -3.48 -1.11
N SER A 217 -7.82 -2.61 -1.32
CA SER A 217 -8.76 -2.74 -2.44
C SER A 217 -8.13 -2.25 -3.74
N SER A 218 -8.73 -2.61 -4.86
CA SER A 218 -8.45 -1.95 -6.14
C SER A 218 -8.85 -0.47 -6.10
N SER A 219 -8.27 0.31 -6.98
CA SER A 219 -8.70 1.67 -7.27
C SER A 219 -8.80 1.87 -8.77
N ASP A 220 -9.89 2.46 -9.23
CA ASP A 220 -10.05 2.90 -10.61
C ASP A 220 -10.70 4.29 -10.63
N SER A 221 -10.07 5.23 -11.34
CA SER A 221 -10.65 6.52 -11.67
C SER A 221 -11.34 6.40 -13.03
N VAL A 222 -12.64 6.75 -13.09
CA VAL A 222 -13.47 6.63 -14.28
C VAL A 222 -14.15 7.97 -14.54
N ASP A 223 -13.98 8.49 -15.76
CA ASP A 223 -14.66 9.68 -16.25
C ASP A 223 -15.79 9.31 -17.20
N ILE A 224 -16.94 9.94 -17.05
CA ILE A 224 -18.09 9.76 -17.96
C ILE A 224 -18.47 11.12 -18.52
N ALA A 225 -18.38 11.27 -19.84
CA ALA A 225 -18.94 12.41 -20.56
C ALA A 225 -20.33 12.02 -21.09
N VAL A 226 -21.35 12.65 -20.55
CA VAL A 226 -22.74 12.48 -21.00
C VAL A 226 -23.06 13.57 -22.02
N HIS A 227 -23.36 13.16 -23.25
CA HIS A 227 -23.64 14.06 -24.35
C HIS A 227 -25.15 14.33 -24.48
N GLY A 228 -25.50 15.57 -24.75
CA GLY A 228 -26.85 16.04 -24.97
C GLY A 228 -27.03 16.68 -26.35
N VAL A 229 -28.23 17.22 -26.55
CA VAL A 229 -28.54 18.08 -27.69
C VAL A 229 -29.04 19.41 -27.13
N ALA A 230 -28.24 20.45 -27.29
CA ALA A 230 -28.51 21.77 -26.70
C ALA A 230 -29.79 22.39 -27.32
N THR A 231 -30.60 23.03 -26.45
CA THR A 231 -31.79 23.75 -26.86
C THR A 231 -32.25 24.76 -25.82
N HIS A 232 -33.23 25.57 -26.15
CA HIS A 232 -33.85 26.47 -25.17
C HIS A 232 -34.59 25.68 -24.08
N GLY A 233 -34.39 26.00 -22.82
CA GLY A 233 -35.00 25.27 -21.69
C GLY A 233 -36.53 25.24 -21.70
N ALA A 234 -37.21 26.19 -22.40
CA ALA A 234 -38.64 26.16 -22.60
C ALA A 234 -39.09 25.32 -23.80
N SER A 235 -38.16 24.73 -24.57
CA SER A 235 -38.42 23.86 -25.72
C SER A 235 -37.68 22.51 -25.58
N PRO A 236 -37.85 21.79 -24.46
CA PRO A 236 -37.06 20.60 -24.17
C PRO A 236 -37.26 19.44 -25.15
N HIS A 237 -38.40 19.42 -25.85
CA HIS A 237 -38.72 18.42 -26.88
C HIS A 237 -37.87 18.53 -28.16
N LEU A 238 -37.09 19.59 -28.31
CA LEU A 238 -36.19 19.82 -29.46
C LEU A 238 -34.73 19.41 -29.15
N GLY A 239 -34.48 18.96 -27.94
CA GLY A 239 -33.14 18.59 -27.49
C GLY A 239 -33.10 17.32 -26.67
N VAL A 240 -31.94 17.01 -26.13
CA VAL A 240 -31.72 15.95 -25.14
C VAL A 240 -30.96 16.56 -23.95
N ASP A 241 -31.59 16.51 -22.79
CA ASP A 241 -31.01 17.11 -21.57
C ASP A 241 -29.96 16.19 -20.93
N PRO A 242 -28.67 16.52 -21.02
CA PRO A 242 -27.60 15.69 -20.45
C PRO A 242 -27.58 15.71 -18.92
N ILE A 243 -28.17 16.75 -18.26
CA ILE A 243 -28.29 16.79 -16.81
C ILE A 243 -29.31 15.75 -16.35
N LEU A 244 -30.44 15.62 -17.03
CA LEU A 244 -31.41 14.58 -16.73
C LEU A 244 -30.81 13.19 -16.94
N VAL A 245 -30.12 12.95 -18.08
CA VAL A 245 -29.49 11.67 -18.40
C VAL A 245 -28.41 11.31 -17.34
N ALA A 246 -27.53 12.24 -17.00
CA ALA A 246 -26.48 12.05 -15.98
C ALA A 246 -27.09 11.71 -14.61
N SER A 247 -28.15 12.41 -14.21
CA SER A 247 -28.86 12.14 -12.96
C SER A 247 -29.39 10.71 -12.88
N HIS A 248 -30.01 10.22 -13.97
CA HIS A 248 -30.47 8.84 -14.06
C HIS A 248 -29.33 7.83 -14.06
N ILE A 249 -28.22 8.12 -14.72
CA ILE A 249 -27.00 7.28 -14.67
C ILE A 249 -26.50 7.17 -13.23
N VAL A 250 -26.37 8.27 -12.48
CA VAL A 250 -25.93 8.27 -11.08
C VAL A 250 -26.78 7.33 -10.23
N VAL A 251 -28.10 7.39 -10.36
CA VAL A 251 -29.04 6.52 -9.63
C VAL A 251 -28.88 5.06 -10.08
N ALA A 252 -28.86 4.81 -11.39
CA ALA A 252 -28.78 3.46 -11.93
C ALA A 252 -27.45 2.74 -11.57
N LEU A 253 -26.33 3.46 -11.52
CA LEU A 253 -25.03 2.91 -11.13
C LEU A 253 -25.05 2.32 -9.71
N GLN A 254 -25.91 2.79 -8.81
CA GLN A 254 -26.02 2.24 -7.46
C GLN A 254 -26.50 0.78 -7.44
N SER A 255 -27.15 0.33 -8.52
CA SER A 255 -27.58 -1.07 -8.66
C SER A 255 -26.39 -2.04 -8.75
N LEU A 256 -25.27 -1.60 -9.27
CA LEU A 256 -24.03 -2.42 -9.33
C LEU A 256 -23.64 -2.95 -7.95
N ARG A 257 -23.61 -2.07 -6.94
CA ARG A 257 -23.29 -2.47 -5.58
C ARG A 257 -24.47 -3.16 -4.88
N SER A 258 -25.68 -2.63 -5.05
CA SER A 258 -26.82 -3.06 -4.25
C SER A 258 -27.55 -4.29 -4.80
N ARG A 259 -27.38 -4.64 -6.07
CA ARG A 259 -28.14 -5.72 -6.74
C ARG A 259 -27.27 -6.69 -7.55
N GLU A 260 -26.13 -6.26 -8.03
CA GLU A 260 -25.30 -7.09 -8.91
C GLU A 260 -24.04 -7.64 -8.22
N THR A 261 -23.61 -7.04 -7.11
CA THR A 261 -22.51 -7.53 -6.30
C THR A 261 -23.04 -8.20 -5.03
N SER A 262 -22.44 -9.32 -4.64
CA SER A 262 -22.78 -10.00 -3.39
C SER A 262 -22.63 -9.04 -2.19
N PRO A 263 -23.56 -9.02 -1.23
CA PRO A 263 -23.44 -8.18 -0.04
C PRO A 263 -22.21 -8.51 0.82
N LEU A 264 -21.61 -9.70 0.64
CA LEU A 264 -20.40 -10.15 1.36
C LEU A 264 -19.10 -9.74 0.65
N GLU A 265 -19.18 -9.23 -0.59
CA GLU A 265 -18.02 -8.76 -1.34
C GLU A 265 -17.79 -7.27 -1.16
N GLY A 266 -16.51 -6.86 -1.04
CA GLY A 266 -16.12 -5.46 -1.01
C GLY A 266 -16.28 -4.81 -2.39
N ALA A 267 -17.12 -3.76 -2.47
CA ALA A 267 -17.34 -3.01 -3.71
C ALA A 267 -17.82 -1.59 -3.41
N VAL A 268 -17.26 -0.59 -4.10
CA VAL A 268 -17.65 0.81 -4.02
C VAL A 268 -17.74 1.38 -5.43
N VAL A 269 -18.82 2.12 -5.72
CA VAL A 269 -18.96 3.00 -6.88
C VAL A 269 -19.42 4.34 -6.36
N THR A 270 -18.55 5.35 -6.40
CA THR A 270 -18.87 6.70 -5.95
C THR A 270 -18.73 7.69 -7.10
N VAL A 271 -19.77 8.44 -7.39
CA VAL A 271 -19.70 9.62 -8.27
C VAL A 271 -19.24 10.78 -7.40
N GLY A 272 -17.96 11.12 -7.49
CA GLY A 272 -17.33 12.15 -6.65
C GLY A 272 -17.50 13.57 -7.16
N ALA A 273 -17.70 13.72 -8.48
CA ALA A 273 -17.96 15.03 -9.09
C ALA A 273 -18.95 14.89 -10.25
N ILE A 274 -19.76 15.92 -10.42
CA ILE A 274 -20.64 16.12 -11.57
C ILE A 274 -20.60 17.60 -11.97
N LYS A 275 -20.32 17.88 -13.23
CA LYS A 275 -20.20 19.25 -13.76
C LYS A 275 -20.99 19.37 -15.06
N GLY A 276 -21.90 20.34 -15.13
CA GLY A 276 -22.68 20.59 -16.33
C GLY A 276 -23.68 21.71 -16.14
N GLY A 277 -24.26 22.14 -17.26
CA GLY A 277 -25.18 23.26 -17.29
C GLY A 277 -24.47 24.61 -17.40
N ILE A 278 -25.18 25.60 -17.96
CA ILE A 278 -24.66 26.95 -18.20
C ILE A 278 -25.56 27.97 -17.51
N LYS A 279 -26.89 27.88 -17.70
CA LYS A 279 -27.87 28.80 -17.18
C LYS A 279 -29.24 28.11 -17.07
N HIS A 280 -30.09 28.59 -16.16
CA HIS A 280 -31.38 27.98 -15.84
C HIS A 280 -32.35 27.80 -17.02
N ASN A 281 -32.16 28.51 -18.12
CA ASN A 281 -33.04 28.45 -19.33
C ASN A 281 -32.36 27.85 -20.56
N ILE A 282 -31.23 27.14 -20.36
CA ILE A 282 -30.45 26.48 -21.42
C ILE A 282 -30.32 24.99 -21.10
N ILE A 283 -30.70 24.11 -21.99
CA ILE A 283 -30.28 22.73 -22.01
C ILE A 283 -28.91 22.70 -22.66
N SER A 284 -27.89 22.27 -21.90
CA SER A 284 -26.52 22.17 -22.38
C SER A 284 -26.31 20.94 -23.28
N ASP A 285 -25.16 20.82 -23.88
CA ASP A 285 -24.76 19.70 -24.73
C ASP A 285 -23.88 18.65 -24.02
N ARG A 286 -23.49 18.92 -22.76
CA ARG A 286 -22.58 18.05 -22.05
C ARG A 286 -22.70 18.16 -20.54
N VAL A 287 -22.51 17.00 -19.87
CA VAL A 287 -22.24 16.87 -18.44
C VAL A 287 -21.05 15.91 -18.25
N ASP A 288 -20.09 16.29 -17.41
CA ASP A 288 -18.96 15.47 -17.06
C ASP A 288 -19.12 14.93 -15.63
N MET A 289 -18.84 13.65 -15.44
CA MET A 289 -18.83 12.97 -14.14
C MET A 289 -17.50 12.32 -13.88
N GLN A 290 -17.03 12.35 -12.61
CA GLN A 290 -15.84 11.66 -12.17
C GLN A 290 -16.21 10.67 -11.08
N LEU A 291 -15.74 9.43 -11.24
CA LEU A 291 -16.05 8.32 -10.35
C LEU A 291 -14.79 7.72 -9.78
N THR A 292 -14.88 7.21 -8.54
CA THR A 292 -13.94 6.22 -8.01
C THR A 292 -14.64 4.89 -7.85
N VAL A 293 -13.95 3.83 -8.28
CA VAL A 293 -14.42 2.43 -8.20
C VAL A 293 -13.43 1.65 -7.37
N ARG A 294 -13.93 0.86 -6.39
CA ARG A 294 -13.11 0.04 -5.51
C ARG A 294 -13.66 -1.37 -5.44
N SER A 295 -12.78 -2.36 -5.37
CA SER A 295 -13.18 -3.75 -5.13
C SER A 295 -12.07 -4.55 -4.43
N ASP A 296 -12.46 -5.66 -3.82
CA ASP A 296 -11.55 -6.57 -3.12
C ASP A 296 -11.17 -7.79 -3.97
N SER A 297 -11.75 -7.95 -5.17
CA SER A 297 -11.39 -9.02 -6.09
C SER A 297 -11.31 -8.53 -7.54
N PRO A 298 -10.45 -9.16 -8.37
CA PRO A 298 -10.37 -8.86 -9.79
C PRO A 298 -11.70 -9.05 -10.54
N GLU A 299 -12.48 -10.08 -10.15
CA GLU A 299 -13.76 -10.43 -10.77
C GLU A 299 -14.81 -9.35 -10.49
N VAL A 300 -14.90 -8.89 -9.23
CA VAL A 300 -15.81 -7.80 -8.86
C VAL A 300 -15.38 -6.50 -9.55
N ARG A 301 -14.07 -6.23 -9.62
CA ARG A 301 -13.53 -5.07 -10.32
C ARG A 301 -13.99 -5.02 -11.77
N ALA A 302 -13.78 -6.12 -12.52
CA ALA A 302 -14.21 -6.24 -13.91
C ALA A 302 -15.72 -6.02 -14.05
N LYS A 303 -16.52 -6.67 -13.21
CA LYS A 303 -17.98 -6.56 -13.20
C LYS A 303 -18.46 -5.12 -12.97
N LEU A 304 -17.83 -4.39 -12.04
CA LEU A 304 -18.18 -2.99 -11.77
C LEU A 304 -17.84 -2.11 -12.98
N LEU A 305 -16.64 -2.24 -13.54
CA LEU A 305 -16.19 -1.44 -14.67
C LEU A 305 -17.05 -1.68 -15.93
N ASP A 306 -17.31 -2.94 -16.28
CA ASP A 306 -18.17 -3.29 -17.42
C ASP A 306 -19.62 -2.90 -17.18
N GLY A 307 -20.08 -2.96 -15.91
CA GLY A 307 -21.38 -2.50 -15.49
C GLY A 307 -21.57 -0.99 -15.66
N ILE A 308 -20.54 -0.20 -15.42
CA ILE A 308 -20.56 1.26 -15.65
C ILE A 308 -20.76 1.56 -17.13
N ASP A 309 -20.01 0.91 -18.02
CA ASP A 309 -20.17 1.06 -19.46
C ASP A 309 -21.60 0.72 -19.90
N ARG A 310 -22.08 -0.45 -19.50
CA ARG A 310 -23.41 -0.97 -19.82
C ARG A 310 -24.55 -0.07 -19.33
N ILE A 311 -24.49 0.34 -18.07
CA ILE A 311 -25.53 1.17 -17.44
C ILE A 311 -25.56 2.56 -18.07
N SER A 312 -24.39 3.17 -18.26
CA SER A 312 -24.31 4.51 -18.86
C SER A 312 -24.92 4.54 -20.26
N ALA A 313 -24.54 3.61 -21.12
CA ALA A 313 -25.06 3.53 -22.48
C ALA A 313 -26.57 3.23 -22.52
N ASN A 314 -27.06 2.24 -21.74
CA ASN A 314 -28.46 1.83 -21.80
C ASN A 314 -29.39 2.84 -21.12
N THR A 315 -28.97 3.52 -20.07
CA THR A 315 -29.75 4.61 -19.46
C THR A 315 -29.90 5.77 -20.44
N ALA A 316 -28.84 6.13 -21.16
CA ALA A 316 -28.89 7.17 -22.18
C ALA A 316 -29.85 6.79 -23.32
N ARG A 317 -29.80 5.56 -23.82
CA ARG A 317 -30.73 5.03 -24.83
C ARG A 317 -32.17 5.11 -24.36
N ALA A 318 -32.44 4.69 -23.12
CA ALA A 318 -33.81 4.73 -22.56
C ALA A 318 -34.36 6.16 -22.46
N LEU A 319 -33.50 7.17 -22.39
CA LEU A 319 -33.86 8.58 -22.33
C LEU A 319 -33.78 9.29 -23.70
N GLY A 320 -33.62 8.53 -24.79
CA GLY A 320 -33.68 9.06 -26.16
C GLY A 320 -32.40 9.73 -26.65
N VAL A 321 -31.24 9.44 -26.02
CA VAL A 321 -29.95 9.89 -26.54
C VAL A 321 -29.66 9.16 -27.86
N PRO A 322 -29.32 9.88 -28.96
CA PRO A 322 -28.93 9.26 -30.22
C PRO A 322 -27.71 8.35 -30.07
N GLU A 323 -27.61 7.29 -30.89
CA GLU A 323 -26.52 6.31 -30.81
C GLU A 323 -25.11 6.93 -31.01
N ASP A 324 -24.98 7.96 -31.82
CA ASP A 324 -23.77 8.72 -32.08
C ASP A 324 -23.41 9.69 -30.95
N LYS A 325 -24.28 9.82 -29.93
CA LYS A 325 -24.12 10.70 -28.76
C LYS A 325 -24.20 9.94 -27.43
N LEU A 326 -24.06 8.63 -27.44
CA LEU A 326 -24.01 7.85 -26.20
C LEU A 326 -22.86 8.32 -25.29
N PRO A 327 -22.98 8.17 -23.97
CA PRO A 327 -21.94 8.56 -23.03
C PRO A 327 -20.59 7.93 -23.37
N THR A 328 -19.54 8.74 -23.28
CA THR A 328 -18.15 8.26 -23.40
C THR A 328 -17.64 7.95 -22.00
N VAL A 329 -17.27 6.70 -21.77
CA VAL A 329 -16.66 6.24 -20.51
C VAL A 329 -15.16 6.07 -20.72
N VAL A 330 -14.34 6.73 -19.90
CA VAL A 330 -12.89 6.65 -19.96
C VAL A 330 -12.36 6.19 -18.61
N ARG A 331 -11.62 5.09 -18.61
CA ARG A 331 -10.88 4.61 -17.44
C ARG A 331 -9.50 5.27 -17.45
N SER A 332 -9.08 5.87 -16.33
CA SER A 332 -7.76 6.47 -16.25
C SER A 332 -6.67 5.41 -16.51
N PRO A 333 -5.75 5.63 -17.44
CA PRO A 333 -4.63 4.71 -17.65
C PRO A 333 -3.57 4.80 -16.55
N LEU A 334 -3.56 5.87 -15.79
CA LEU A 334 -2.56 6.14 -14.74
C LEU A 334 -3.11 5.85 -13.34
N GLU A 335 -4.30 6.36 -13.04
CA GLU A 335 -4.91 6.26 -11.71
C GLU A 335 -5.77 5.00 -11.58
N ASN A 336 -5.12 3.84 -11.60
CA ASN A 336 -5.75 2.55 -11.35
C ASN A 336 -4.74 1.55 -10.79
N THR A 337 -5.18 0.64 -9.92
CA THR A 337 -4.38 -0.47 -9.40
C THR A 337 -5.28 -1.66 -9.06
N PRO A 338 -4.82 -2.91 -9.23
CA PRO A 338 -5.56 -4.09 -8.77
C PRO A 338 -5.60 -4.15 -7.24
N PRO A 339 -6.42 -5.03 -6.64
CA PRO A 339 -6.40 -5.25 -5.20
C PRO A 339 -5.07 -5.88 -4.77
N THR A 340 -4.56 -5.46 -3.60
CA THR A 340 -3.37 -6.08 -2.99
C THR A 340 -3.81 -7.30 -2.19
N ILE A 341 -3.38 -8.47 -2.61
CA ILE A 341 -3.72 -9.75 -1.99
C ILE A 341 -2.44 -10.48 -1.61
N ASN A 342 -2.27 -10.77 -0.34
CA ASN A 342 -1.15 -11.55 0.15
C ASN A 342 -1.23 -13.00 -0.31
N ASP A 343 -0.09 -13.57 -0.74
CA ASP A 343 0.06 -15.02 -0.90
C ASP A 343 -0.07 -15.69 0.48
N ALA A 344 -1.11 -16.47 0.67
CA ALA A 344 -1.49 -16.99 1.99
C ALA A 344 -0.40 -17.87 2.63
N GLU A 345 0.28 -18.69 1.82
CA GLU A 345 1.37 -19.56 2.29
C GLU A 345 2.58 -18.73 2.74
N THR A 346 2.97 -17.76 1.94
CA THR A 346 4.09 -16.87 2.25
C THR A 346 3.77 -15.99 3.47
N ALA A 347 2.54 -15.47 3.57
CA ALA A 347 2.08 -14.70 4.73
C ALA A 347 2.08 -15.53 6.01
N ALA A 348 1.69 -16.82 5.94
CA ALA A 348 1.78 -17.72 7.09
C ALA A 348 3.24 -17.91 7.55
N ARG A 349 4.17 -18.13 6.62
CA ARG A 349 5.62 -18.24 6.94
C ARG A 349 6.16 -16.94 7.57
N VAL A 350 5.74 -15.80 7.07
CA VAL A 350 6.12 -14.49 7.64
C VAL A 350 5.56 -14.37 9.07
N ARG A 351 4.30 -14.72 9.31
CA ARG A 351 3.69 -14.72 10.66
C ARG A 351 4.46 -15.60 11.63
N GLU A 352 4.82 -16.82 11.23
CA GLU A 352 5.65 -17.72 12.04
C GLU A 352 7.00 -17.11 12.39
N ALA A 353 7.70 -16.53 11.41
CA ALA A 353 9.00 -15.89 11.63
C ALA A 353 8.91 -14.69 12.59
N LEU A 354 7.87 -13.85 12.44
CA LEU A 354 7.64 -12.71 13.33
C LEU A 354 7.33 -13.16 14.75
N THR A 355 6.48 -14.17 14.91
CA THR A 355 6.17 -14.73 16.23
C THR A 355 7.43 -15.33 16.88
N ALA A 356 8.21 -16.09 16.14
CA ALA A 356 9.44 -16.69 16.61
C ALA A 356 10.48 -15.63 17.04
N GLY A 357 10.67 -14.60 16.23
CA GLY A 357 11.70 -13.58 16.46
C GLY A 357 11.29 -12.48 17.45
N LEU A 358 10.01 -12.12 17.52
CA LEU A 358 9.52 -10.99 18.30
C LEU A 358 8.62 -11.39 19.49
N GLY A 359 8.16 -12.65 19.52
CA GLY A 359 7.32 -13.21 20.59
C GLY A 359 5.83 -13.26 20.23
N ASP A 360 5.08 -14.10 20.96
CA ASP A 360 3.67 -14.44 20.69
C ASP A 360 2.73 -13.24 20.67
N GLY A 361 3.09 -12.17 21.37
CA GLY A 361 2.25 -10.97 21.46
C GLY A 361 2.41 -9.99 20.30
N VAL A 362 3.31 -10.21 19.33
CA VAL A 362 3.57 -9.22 18.28
C VAL A 362 2.45 -9.11 17.27
N LEU A 363 1.83 -10.24 16.91
CA LEU A 363 0.78 -10.26 15.91
C LEU A 363 -0.57 -9.76 16.46
N ILE A 364 -1.24 -8.97 15.64
CA ILE A 364 -2.60 -8.50 15.90
C ILE A 364 -3.47 -8.69 14.67
N ASP A 365 -4.70 -9.09 14.87
CA ASP A 365 -5.71 -9.02 13.83
C ASP A 365 -6.31 -7.61 13.84
N ASN A 366 -5.98 -6.85 12.81
CA ASN A 366 -6.49 -5.49 12.61
C ASN A 366 -7.30 -5.46 11.30
N PRO A 367 -8.63 -5.68 11.39
CA PRO A 367 -9.49 -5.68 10.21
C PRO A 367 -9.50 -4.29 9.56
N ARG A 368 -9.56 -4.27 8.25
CA ARG A 368 -9.68 -3.02 7.49
C ARG A 368 -10.98 -2.30 7.86
N THR A 369 -10.89 -0.99 8.00
CA THR A 369 -12.05 -0.11 8.27
C THR A 369 -12.56 0.62 7.02
N GLY A 370 -11.88 0.44 5.87
CA GLY A 370 -12.21 1.08 4.61
C GLY A 370 -11.63 0.32 3.41
N MET A 371 -11.86 0.85 2.23
CA MET A 371 -11.40 0.28 0.95
C MET A 371 -10.30 1.14 0.32
N GLY A 372 -9.24 1.45 1.11
CA GLY A 372 -8.01 2.08 0.62
C GLY A 372 -7.31 1.21 -0.42
N ALA A 373 -6.63 1.83 -1.35
CA ALA A 373 -5.82 1.18 -2.37
C ALA A 373 -4.33 1.26 -2.02
N GLU A 374 -3.52 0.48 -2.73
CA GLU A 374 -2.07 0.40 -2.57
C GLU A 374 -1.47 -0.15 -3.87
N ASP A 375 -0.55 0.58 -4.48
CA ASP A 375 0.00 0.18 -5.78
C ASP A 375 1.13 -0.86 -5.70
N PHE A 376 1.55 -1.29 -4.50
CA PHE A 376 2.37 -2.49 -4.30
C PHE A 376 1.79 -3.70 -5.04
N ALA A 377 0.48 -3.75 -5.23
CA ALA A 377 -0.21 -4.75 -6.03
C ALA A 377 0.39 -4.94 -7.42
N GLU A 378 0.91 -3.89 -8.04
CA GLU A 378 1.50 -3.91 -9.38
C GLU A 378 2.80 -4.74 -9.44
N PHE A 379 3.50 -4.92 -8.31
CA PHE A 379 4.69 -5.77 -8.24
C PHE A 379 4.36 -7.26 -8.12
N VAL A 380 3.14 -7.60 -7.74
CA VAL A 380 2.74 -8.97 -7.35
C VAL A 380 1.51 -9.45 -8.12
N THR A 381 1.24 -8.88 -9.30
CA THR A 381 0.14 -9.36 -10.14
C THR A 381 0.35 -10.84 -10.51
N PRO A 382 -0.72 -11.63 -10.69
CA PRO A 382 -0.61 -13.06 -10.99
C PRO A 382 0.28 -13.36 -12.20
N GLU A 383 0.28 -12.51 -13.22
CA GLU A 383 1.06 -12.64 -14.45
C GLU A 383 2.57 -12.55 -14.19
N LEU A 384 2.96 -11.83 -13.15
CA LEU A 384 4.36 -11.70 -12.76
C LEU A 384 4.84 -12.93 -11.99
N GLY A 385 3.95 -13.69 -11.35
CA GLY A 385 4.29 -14.89 -10.58
C GLY A 385 5.15 -14.60 -9.35
N VAL A 386 5.09 -13.39 -8.81
CA VAL A 386 5.78 -12.96 -7.59
C VAL A 386 4.84 -13.12 -6.41
N LYS A 387 5.27 -13.82 -5.36
CA LYS A 387 4.48 -14.02 -4.14
C LYS A 387 4.62 -12.81 -3.21
N GLY A 388 3.54 -12.04 -3.03
CA GLY A 388 3.54 -10.81 -2.24
C GLY A 388 3.12 -11.00 -0.79
N VAL A 389 3.74 -10.27 0.14
CA VAL A 389 3.24 -10.06 1.50
C VAL A 389 3.35 -8.60 1.87
N TYR A 390 2.20 -8.00 2.10
CA TYR A 390 2.05 -6.65 2.62
C TYR A 390 1.54 -6.74 4.06
N PHE A 391 2.23 -6.07 5.00
CA PHE A 391 1.86 -6.11 6.41
C PHE A 391 1.80 -4.71 7.02
N ARG A 392 1.17 -4.57 8.17
CA ARG A 392 1.02 -3.29 8.87
C ARG A 392 1.84 -3.27 10.14
N VAL A 393 2.47 -2.13 10.43
CA VAL A 393 3.27 -1.89 11.64
C VAL A 393 2.59 -0.79 12.46
N GLY A 394 2.41 -1.02 13.74
CA GLY A 394 1.77 -0.06 14.64
C GLY A 394 2.59 1.20 14.87
N GLY A 395 1.95 2.36 14.67
CA GLY A 395 2.58 3.69 14.77
C GLY A 395 2.16 4.51 15.99
N THR A 396 1.12 4.10 16.74
CA THR A 396 0.52 4.91 17.82
C THR A 396 0.55 4.17 19.15
N PRO A 397 0.91 4.80 20.27
CA PRO A 397 0.82 4.18 21.59
C PRO A 397 -0.58 3.63 21.87
N ALA A 398 -0.67 2.48 22.54
CA ALA A 398 -1.93 1.75 22.72
C ALA A 398 -3.06 2.56 23.40
N ASP A 399 -2.70 3.46 24.29
CA ASP A 399 -3.63 4.36 24.98
C ASP A 399 -4.10 5.54 24.11
N GLN A 400 -3.47 5.79 22.97
CA GLN A 400 -3.75 6.91 22.06
C GLN A 400 -4.36 6.47 20.71
N VAL A 401 -4.42 5.17 20.42
CA VAL A 401 -4.98 4.63 19.16
C VAL A 401 -6.42 5.08 18.95
N LYS A 402 -7.23 5.06 20.00
CA LYS A 402 -8.61 5.55 19.92
C LYS A 402 -8.61 7.08 19.79
N GLY A 403 -8.94 7.56 18.58
CA GLY A 403 -8.96 8.99 18.26
C GLY A 403 -7.64 9.50 17.69
N ALA A 404 -6.69 8.62 17.38
CA ALA A 404 -5.51 9.00 16.61
C ALA A 404 -5.93 9.61 15.26
N PRO A 405 -5.28 10.70 14.83
CA PRO A 405 -5.54 11.26 13.50
C PRO A 405 -5.23 10.23 12.42
N GLY A 406 -6.15 10.09 11.46
CA GLY A 406 -5.99 9.18 10.33
C GLY A 406 -4.93 9.66 9.35
N HIS A 407 -4.51 8.75 8.47
CA HIS A 407 -3.68 9.06 7.32
C HIS A 407 -4.31 10.15 6.44
N HIS A 408 -3.50 10.86 5.67
CA HIS A 408 -3.87 12.00 4.80
C HIS A 408 -4.43 13.23 5.54
N SER A 409 -4.33 13.24 6.87
CA SER A 409 -4.69 14.38 7.70
C SER A 409 -3.46 15.25 8.02
N GLY A 410 -3.59 16.56 8.01
CA GLY A 410 -2.54 17.45 8.51
C GLY A 410 -2.23 17.28 10.00
N LEU A 411 -3.07 16.55 10.74
CA LEU A 411 -2.85 16.19 12.15
C LEU A 411 -2.19 14.82 12.31
N PHE A 412 -1.98 14.08 11.21
CA PHE A 412 -1.35 12.75 11.23
C PHE A 412 -0.01 12.79 11.97
N ARG A 413 0.19 11.83 12.82
CA ARG A 413 1.44 11.62 13.56
C ARG A 413 1.58 10.19 14.00
N ILE A 414 2.80 9.74 14.09
CA ILE A 414 3.17 8.43 14.62
C ILE A 414 4.28 8.57 15.66
N THR A 415 4.57 7.52 16.40
CA THR A 415 5.74 7.46 17.30
C THR A 415 6.91 6.82 16.53
N PRO A 416 7.93 7.61 16.12
CA PRO A 416 8.91 7.16 15.11
C PRO A 416 9.75 5.96 15.56
N GLU A 417 10.35 6.02 16.75
CA GLU A 417 11.27 4.98 17.22
C GLU A 417 10.64 3.58 17.17
N PRO A 418 9.52 3.30 17.87
CA PRO A 418 8.94 1.96 17.85
C PRO A 418 8.41 1.55 16.47
N ALA A 419 7.95 2.50 15.63
CA ALA A 419 7.48 2.20 14.29
C ALA A 419 8.63 1.83 13.35
N VAL A 420 9.71 2.61 13.33
CA VAL A 420 10.88 2.34 12.50
C VAL A 420 11.58 1.06 12.94
N THR A 421 11.84 0.89 14.25
CA THR A 421 12.55 -0.29 14.77
C THR A 421 11.78 -1.56 14.50
N LEU A 422 10.47 -1.59 14.74
CA LEU A 422 9.64 -2.75 14.47
C LEU A 422 9.51 -3.03 12.96
N GLY A 423 9.48 -1.99 12.12
CA GLY A 423 9.51 -2.13 10.66
C GLY A 423 10.80 -2.80 10.18
N VAL A 424 11.94 -2.41 10.75
CA VAL A 424 13.24 -3.06 10.46
C VAL A 424 13.25 -4.51 10.94
N GLU A 425 12.92 -4.76 12.19
CA GLU A 425 12.89 -6.11 12.78
C GLU A 425 11.98 -7.03 11.98
N GLY A 426 10.76 -6.57 11.66
CA GLY A 426 9.80 -7.35 10.89
C GLY A 426 10.28 -7.66 9.48
N SER A 427 10.85 -6.68 8.78
CA SER A 427 11.37 -6.86 7.42
C SER A 427 12.56 -7.81 7.38
N VAL A 428 13.48 -7.71 8.34
CA VAL A 428 14.65 -8.61 8.45
C VAL A 428 14.22 -10.04 8.70
N LEU A 429 13.36 -10.28 9.70
CA LEU A 429 12.89 -11.61 10.04
C LEU A 429 12.10 -12.27 8.91
N ALA A 430 11.23 -11.49 8.25
CA ALA A 430 10.50 -11.96 7.07
C ALA A 430 11.45 -12.34 5.92
N ALA A 431 12.44 -11.50 5.63
CA ALA A 431 13.40 -11.75 4.57
C ALA A 431 14.30 -12.97 4.87
N GLU A 432 14.83 -13.10 6.10
CA GLU A 432 15.64 -14.26 6.52
C GLU A 432 14.83 -15.56 6.43
N ALA A 433 13.54 -15.55 6.83
CA ALA A 433 12.66 -16.71 6.71
C ALA A 433 12.42 -17.13 5.26
N LEU A 434 12.38 -16.18 4.32
CA LEU A 434 12.19 -16.45 2.90
C LEU A 434 13.50 -16.81 2.17
N MET A 435 14.65 -16.46 2.73
CA MET A 435 16.01 -16.74 2.22
C MET A 435 16.83 -17.57 3.21
N PRO A 436 16.36 -18.74 3.69
CA PRO A 436 17.07 -19.49 4.70
C PRO A 436 18.43 -19.93 4.18
N LYS A 437 19.46 -19.86 5.05
CA LYS A 437 20.78 -20.42 4.75
C LYS A 437 20.68 -21.93 4.61
N ARG A 438 21.17 -22.46 3.49
CA ARG A 438 21.24 -23.89 3.21
C ARG A 438 22.50 -24.53 3.80
#